data_702c9b7c316c462f7b2cc8b7a2251671
#
_entry.id   702c9b7c316c462f7b2cc8b7a2251671
#
_cell.length_a   1.000
_cell.length_b   1.000
_cell.length_c   1.000
_cell.angle_alpha   90.00
_cell.angle_beta   90.00
_cell.angle_gamma   90.00
#
_symmetry.space_group_name_H-M   'P 1'
#
loop_
_entity.id
_entity.type
_entity.pdbx_description
1 polymer ?
#
loop_
_entity_poly.entity_id
_entity_poly.type
_entity_poly.pdbx_seq_one_letter_code
_entity_poly.pdbx_strand_id
1 'polypeptide(L)'
;MELYVGQQGPAARKVNPDRRGRENPSFPLMKYLRFTILALIAGVSPAAGDPPMNQVQFIGTHNSYHIAPSPKIRNLIETFAKGEGDAINHTHKPLREQLEKLAIRQIELDLFADPKGGLYADPLGARLAGEVNPKPDPAWKSPGLKILHSPDFDFQTTVPTLRKALQELAAWSKAFPGHEPVLILLELKEKSFSPRTTPLPFDDAQLKELEAEIRAELPEEKILTPDIVRGNSPTLREAVTRRGWPRLSEAAGKFMFALDNGGAIRDRYLALSPDQDLRGRLLFVDVPPDHPAAAWMKRNNPVAGFNEIRKLVAAGFMVRTRADEGLREIRDKDLRRFERAVASGAQWVSTDAPEELPGLPGYQVRWKNGNVWQKNPVIPVDPK
;
A
#
# COMPACT_ATOMS: atom_id res chain seq x y z
N MET A 1 -11.45 28.55 -59.61
CA MET A 1 -12.57 28.09 -60.45
C MET A 1 -13.51 27.47 -59.44
N GLU A 2 -14.33 28.34 -58.88
CA GLU A 2 -15.75 28.58 -59.21
C GLU A 2 -16.58 27.33 -58.91
N LEU A 3 -17.61 27.35 -58.24
CA LEU A 3 -18.69 28.20 -57.73
C LEU A 3 -19.83 27.25 -57.36
N TYR A 4 -20.60 27.41 -56.46
CA TYR A 4 -21.84 28.16 -56.12
C TYR A 4 -22.92 27.22 -55.58
N VAL A 5 -23.50 27.56 -54.48
CA VAL A 5 -24.87 28.14 -54.19
C VAL A 5 -25.99 27.09 -54.16
N GLY A 6 -26.85 27.07 -53.23
CA GLY A 6 -27.76 27.96 -52.61
C GLY A 6 -28.88 27.23 -51.89
N GLN A 7 -29.38 27.84 -50.81
CA GLN A 7 -30.73 28.35 -50.58
C GLN A 7 -31.88 27.31 -50.60
N GLN A 8 -32.91 27.31 -49.79
CA GLN A 8 -33.68 28.28 -48.99
C GLN A 8 -34.64 27.50 -48.08
N GLY A 9 -35.06 28.10 -46.96
CA GLY A 9 -36.22 27.65 -46.22
C GLY A 9 -37.55 28.14 -46.91
N PRO A 10 -38.68 27.81 -46.38
CA PRO A 10 -39.47 28.83 -45.66
C PRO A 10 -40.37 28.30 -44.53
N ALA A 11 -40.66 29.05 -43.60
CA ALA A 11 -41.74 30.02 -43.35
C ALA A 11 -42.74 29.58 -42.24
N ALA A 12 -42.89 30.50 -41.37
CA ALA A 12 -43.80 30.54 -40.24
C ALA A 12 -45.32 30.52 -40.66
N ARG A 13 -46.14 29.92 -39.79
CA ARG A 13 -47.57 30.23 -39.73
C ARG A 13 -47.94 30.57 -38.29
N LYS A 14 -48.29 31.84 -38.13
CA LYS A 14 -49.15 32.41 -37.07
C LYS A 14 -50.60 32.01 -37.31
N VAL A 15 -51.34 31.65 -36.27
CA VAL A 15 -52.73 32.00 -36.09
C VAL A 15 -53.10 32.01 -34.61
N ASN A 16 -53.85 32.95 -34.24
CA ASN A 16 -54.25 33.59 -33.00
C ASN A 16 -55.57 33.01 -32.43
N PRO A 17 -56.11 33.56 -31.34
CA PRO A 17 -56.60 32.82 -30.18
C PRO A 17 -58.17 32.78 -30.17
N ASP A 18 -58.74 31.99 -29.39
CA ASP A 18 -59.78 32.34 -28.42
C ASP A 18 -60.55 31.13 -27.85
N ARG A 19 -60.95 31.32 -26.58
CA ARG A 19 -62.12 30.79 -25.87
C ARG A 19 -62.00 29.55 -24.97
N ARG A 20 -61.89 29.91 -23.68
CA ARG A 20 -62.79 29.50 -22.56
C ARG A 20 -63.24 28.05 -22.46
N GLY A 21 -62.80 27.44 -21.36
CA GLY A 21 -63.45 26.28 -20.77
C GLY A 21 -62.72 25.88 -19.47
N ARG A 22 -63.36 26.20 -18.35
CA ARG A 22 -62.93 25.73 -17.01
C ARG A 22 -63.08 24.22 -16.96
N GLU A 23 -62.08 23.54 -16.44
CA GLU A 23 -62.23 22.45 -15.47
C GLU A 23 -60.89 22.08 -14.89
N ASN A 24 -60.80 22.12 -13.57
CA ASN A 24 -59.67 21.65 -12.78
C ASN A 24 -59.74 20.12 -12.66
N PRO A 25 -58.69 19.39 -12.95
CA PRO A 25 -58.48 18.10 -12.33
C PRO A 25 -57.40 18.22 -11.26
N SER A 26 -57.79 17.89 -10.07
CA SER A 26 -56.98 17.63 -8.88
C SER A 26 -55.81 16.69 -9.18
N PHE A 27 -54.59 17.21 -9.04
CA PHE A 27 -53.39 16.38 -9.01
C PHE A 27 -53.26 15.73 -7.65
N PRO A 28 -53.01 14.40 -7.58
CA PRO A 28 -52.72 13.75 -6.31
C PRO A 28 -51.35 14.16 -5.81
N LEU A 29 -51.27 14.50 -4.53
CA LEU A 29 -50.04 14.75 -3.78
C LEU A 29 -49.06 13.56 -3.96
N MET A 30 -48.03 13.76 -4.73
CA MET A 30 -46.87 12.85 -4.72
C MET A 30 -46.16 12.98 -3.38
N LYS A 31 -46.39 12.00 -2.49
CA LYS A 31 -45.65 11.81 -1.27
C LYS A 31 -44.16 11.58 -1.64
N TYR A 32 -43.32 12.59 -1.38
CA TYR A 32 -41.85 12.40 -1.40
C TYR A 32 -41.47 11.36 -0.38
N LEU A 33 -41.20 10.16 -0.87
CA LEU A 33 -40.58 9.10 -0.09
C LEU A 33 -39.11 9.53 0.14
N ARG A 34 -38.82 10.11 1.31
CA ARG A 34 -37.47 10.38 1.75
C ARG A 34 -36.79 9.02 1.97
N PHE A 35 -35.97 8.60 1.02
CA PHE A 35 -34.99 7.54 1.23
C PHE A 35 -33.96 8.07 2.24
N THR A 36 -34.15 7.77 3.50
CA THR A 36 -33.09 7.87 4.49
C THR A 36 -32.11 6.75 4.17
N ILE A 37 -30.98 7.11 3.53
CA ILE A 37 -29.83 6.22 3.42
C ILE A 37 -29.31 6.02 4.84
N LEU A 38 -29.73 4.92 5.46
CA LEU A 38 -29.11 4.45 6.68
C LEU A 38 -27.70 3.98 6.29
N ALA A 39 -26.69 4.87 6.47
CA ALA A 39 -25.30 4.46 6.44
C ALA A 39 -25.14 3.43 7.55
N LEU A 40 -25.01 2.15 7.17
CA LEU A 40 -24.58 1.11 8.08
C LEU A 40 -23.13 1.48 8.49
N ILE A 41 -23.02 2.23 9.57
CA ILE A 41 -21.76 2.33 10.31
C ILE A 41 -21.58 0.91 10.85
N ALA A 42 -20.68 0.14 10.23
CA ALA A 42 -20.23 -1.11 10.77
C ALA A 42 -19.70 -0.80 12.17
N GLY A 43 -20.53 -1.07 13.16
CA GLY A 43 -20.21 -0.81 14.54
C GLY A 43 -18.98 -1.62 14.92
N VAL A 44 -17.94 -0.95 15.35
CA VAL A 44 -16.86 -1.54 16.13
C VAL A 44 -17.53 -2.25 17.29
N SER A 45 -17.43 -3.58 17.34
CA SER A 45 -18.00 -4.39 18.42
C SER A 45 -17.42 -3.89 19.76
N PRO A 46 -18.21 -3.51 20.74
CA PRO A 46 -17.73 -2.93 22.01
C PRO A 46 -17.04 -3.93 22.96
N ALA A 47 -16.69 -5.12 22.50
CA ALA A 47 -16.02 -6.17 23.28
C ALA A 47 -14.51 -6.30 23.08
N ALA A 48 -13.91 -5.59 22.13
CA ALA A 48 -12.46 -5.46 22.01
C ALA A 48 -12.11 -4.05 22.45
N GLY A 49 -11.50 -3.87 23.65
CA GLY A 49 -11.02 -2.57 24.10
C GLY A 49 -10.21 -1.85 23.02
N ASP A 50 -9.81 -0.61 23.26
CA ASP A 50 -8.95 0.19 22.39
C ASP A 50 -7.46 -0.11 22.70
N PRO A 51 -6.86 -1.19 22.17
CA PRO A 51 -5.50 -1.59 22.51
C PRO A 51 -4.47 -0.67 21.86
N PRO A 52 -3.26 -0.55 22.42
CA PRO A 52 -2.10 -0.01 21.70
C PRO A 52 -1.81 -0.79 20.42
N MET A 53 -1.29 -0.09 19.39
CA MET A 53 -1.00 -0.67 18.07
C MET A 53 -0.10 -1.92 18.14
N ASN A 54 0.86 -1.97 19.07
CA ASN A 54 1.76 -3.12 19.20
C ASN A 54 1.10 -4.35 19.86
N GLN A 55 -0.11 -4.22 20.41
CA GLN A 55 -0.87 -5.32 21.00
C GLN A 55 -1.82 -6.02 20.01
N VAL A 56 -1.75 -5.67 18.74
CA VAL A 56 -2.56 -6.29 17.68
C VAL A 56 -1.68 -6.74 16.52
N GLN A 57 -2.23 -7.62 15.69
CA GLN A 57 -1.60 -8.11 14.47
C GLN A 57 -2.48 -7.83 13.26
N PHE A 58 -1.86 -7.42 12.16
CA PHE A 58 -2.49 -7.11 10.88
C PHE A 58 -1.95 -8.01 9.76
N ILE A 59 -2.75 -8.28 8.76
CA ILE A 59 -2.30 -8.88 7.50
C ILE A 59 -1.90 -7.75 6.55
N GLY A 60 -0.80 -7.98 5.85
CA GLY A 60 -0.30 -7.13 4.78
C GLY A 60 -0.05 -7.91 3.50
N THR A 61 0.29 -7.20 2.44
CA THR A 61 0.77 -7.78 1.20
C THR A 61 2.23 -7.42 0.96
N HIS A 62 2.98 -8.34 0.36
CA HIS A 62 4.33 -8.11 -0.16
C HIS A 62 4.21 -7.70 -1.61
N ASN A 63 5.00 -6.73 -2.07
CA ASN A 63 4.92 -6.18 -3.43
C ASN A 63 3.46 -5.88 -3.85
N SER A 64 2.77 -5.10 -3.05
CA SER A 64 1.30 -4.91 -3.10
C SER A 64 0.76 -4.38 -4.44
N TYR A 65 1.63 -3.85 -5.27
CA TYR A 65 1.38 -3.29 -6.60
C TYR A 65 1.52 -4.33 -7.72
N HIS A 66 2.10 -5.51 -7.43
CA HIS A 66 2.62 -6.45 -8.42
C HIS A 66 1.53 -7.07 -9.31
N ILE A 67 1.83 -7.14 -10.60
CA ILE A 67 1.11 -7.91 -11.60
C ILE A 67 2.10 -8.88 -12.24
N ALA A 68 1.79 -10.17 -12.26
CA ALA A 68 2.62 -11.19 -12.87
C ALA A 68 3.00 -10.82 -14.31
N PRO A 69 4.27 -10.94 -14.71
CA PRO A 69 4.66 -10.79 -16.11
C PRO A 69 3.94 -11.79 -17.01
N SER A 70 3.78 -11.45 -18.29
CA SER A 70 3.18 -12.36 -19.27
C SER A 70 3.92 -13.70 -19.33
N PRO A 71 3.28 -14.80 -19.74
CA PRO A 71 3.93 -16.11 -19.87
C PRO A 71 5.20 -16.06 -20.74
N LYS A 72 5.24 -15.24 -21.79
CA LYS A 72 6.43 -15.06 -22.63
C LYS A 72 7.58 -14.43 -21.87
N ILE A 73 7.32 -13.38 -21.08
CA ILE A 73 8.35 -12.73 -20.27
C ILE A 73 8.83 -13.65 -19.16
N ARG A 74 7.91 -14.37 -18.49
CA ARG A 74 8.29 -15.35 -17.45
C ARG A 74 9.18 -16.46 -18.00
N ASN A 75 8.90 -16.97 -19.20
CA ASN A 75 9.77 -17.95 -19.86
C ASN A 75 11.15 -17.36 -20.20
N LEU A 76 11.23 -16.09 -20.57
CA LEU A 76 12.53 -15.42 -20.73
C LEU A 76 13.29 -15.35 -19.40
N ILE A 77 12.63 -14.97 -18.30
CA ILE A 77 13.24 -14.95 -16.96
C ILE A 77 13.75 -16.34 -16.57
N GLU A 78 12.94 -17.39 -16.75
CA GLU A 78 13.34 -18.78 -16.48
C GLU A 78 14.59 -19.22 -17.27
N THR A 79 14.81 -18.66 -18.46
CA THR A 79 15.99 -18.96 -19.28
C THR A 79 17.28 -18.42 -18.65
N PHE A 80 17.20 -17.26 -17.99
CA PHE A 80 18.35 -16.57 -17.38
C PHE A 80 18.51 -16.87 -15.89
N ALA A 81 17.40 -17.10 -15.21
CA ALA A 81 17.34 -17.28 -13.76
C ALA A 81 16.25 -18.34 -13.42
N LYS A 82 16.71 -19.61 -13.34
CA LYS A 82 15.81 -20.75 -13.12
C LYS A 82 15.07 -20.64 -11.79
N GLY A 83 13.75 -20.78 -11.85
CA GLY A 83 12.84 -20.69 -10.70
C GLY A 83 12.32 -19.28 -10.42
N GLU A 84 12.97 -18.22 -10.92
CA GLU A 84 12.58 -16.84 -10.66
C GLU A 84 11.28 -16.45 -11.39
N GLY A 85 11.06 -16.91 -12.61
CA GLY A 85 9.82 -16.65 -13.35
C GLY A 85 8.60 -17.23 -12.67
N ASP A 86 8.78 -18.37 -12.02
CA ASP A 86 7.74 -19.01 -11.22
C ASP A 86 7.51 -18.28 -9.88
N ALA A 87 8.57 -17.78 -9.24
CA ALA A 87 8.49 -17.10 -7.94
C ALA A 87 7.69 -15.80 -7.98
N ILE A 88 7.64 -15.15 -9.15
CA ILE A 88 6.90 -13.90 -9.38
C ILE A 88 5.53 -14.08 -10.06
N ASN A 89 5.04 -15.32 -10.17
CA ASN A 89 3.77 -15.62 -10.86
C ASN A 89 2.55 -15.38 -9.95
N HIS A 90 2.41 -14.18 -9.42
CA HIS A 90 1.24 -13.76 -8.66
C HIS A 90 0.80 -12.35 -9.07
N THR A 91 -0.45 -12.02 -8.82
CA THR A 91 -1.02 -10.70 -9.13
C THR A 91 -1.87 -10.24 -7.97
N HIS A 92 -1.59 -9.03 -7.49
CA HIS A 92 -2.41 -8.38 -6.49
C HIS A 92 -3.53 -7.55 -7.13
N LYS A 93 -4.61 -7.37 -6.38
CA LYS A 93 -5.66 -6.39 -6.71
C LYS A 93 -5.12 -4.97 -6.56
N PRO A 94 -5.77 -3.96 -7.16
CA PRO A 94 -5.47 -2.55 -6.88
C PRO A 94 -5.45 -2.26 -5.37
N LEU A 95 -4.62 -1.31 -4.92
CA LEU A 95 -4.40 -1.03 -3.50
C LEU A 95 -5.69 -0.79 -2.72
N ARG A 96 -6.60 -0.01 -3.31
CA ARG A 96 -7.92 0.25 -2.72
C ARG A 96 -8.71 -1.03 -2.46
N GLU A 97 -8.73 -1.95 -3.42
CA GLU A 97 -9.47 -3.21 -3.24
C GLU A 97 -8.85 -4.10 -2.17
N GLN A 98 -7.53 -4.10 -2.03
CA GLN A 98 -6.85 -4.82 -0.95
C GLN A 98 -7.27 -4.28 0.43
N LEU A 99 -7.34 -2.96 0.59
CA LEU A 99 -7.77 -2.32 1.83
C LEU A 99 -9.27 -2.57 2.14
N GLU A 100 -10.13 -2.45 1.14
CA GLU A 100 -11.59 -2.53 1.30
C GLU A 100 -12.10 -3.96 1.41
N LYS A 101 -11.62 -4.85 0.53
CA LYS A 101 -12.20 -6.20 0.36
C LYS A 101 -11.40 -7.30 1.04
N LEU A 102 -10.09 -7.09 1.23
CA LEU A 102 -9.20 -8.10 1.79
C LEU A 102 -8.73 -7.76 3.21
N ALA A 103 -9.20 -6.65 3.79
CA ALA A 103 -8.86 -6.19 5.12
C ALA A 103 -7.34 -5.99 5.34
N ILE A 104 -6.59 -5.68 4.26
CA ILE A 104 -5.14 -5.44 4.31
C ILE A 104 -4.86 -4.12 5.04
N ARG A 105 -3.84 -4.13 5.91
CA ARG A 105 -3.38 -2.94 6.64
C ARG A 105 -1.86 -2.72 6.56
N GLN A 106 -1.16 -3.50 5.74
CA GLN A 106 0.22 -3.21 5.36
C GLN A 106 0.35 -3.37 3.85
N ILE A 107 0.96 -2.38 3.22
CA ILE A 107 1.25 -2.29 1.78
C ILE A 107 2.76 -2.15 1.62
N GLU A 108 3.34 -2.78 0.61
CA GLU A 108 4.74 -2.67 0.25
C GLU A 108 4.88 -2.18 -1.19
N LEU A 109 5.70 -1.15 -1.38
CA LEU A 109 5.93 -0.48 -2.66
C LEU A 109 7.43 -0.40 -2.95
N ASP A 110 7.87 -0.97 -4.07
CA ASP A 110 9.23 -0.82 -4.57
C ASP A 110 9.34 0.44 -5.42
N LEU A 111 10.26 1.32 -5.06
CA LEU A 111 10.39 2.64 -5.66
C LEU A 111 11.69 2.77 -6.46
N PHE A 112 11.58 3.30 -7.64
CA PHE A 112 12.69 3.65 -8.51
C PHE A 112 12.69 5.16 -8.79
N ALA A 113 13.84 5.81 -8.60
CA ALA A 113 14.01 7.24 -8.90
C ALA A 113 13.98 7.50 -10.40
N ASP A 114 13.13 8.45 -10.84
CA ASP A 114 13.01 8.88 -12.23
C ASP A 114 12.75 10.40 -12.32
N PRO A 115 13.70 11.24 -11.88
CA PRO A 115 13.48 12.68 -11.75
C PRO A 115 13.27 13.40 -13.10
N LYS A 116 13.62 12.76 -14.21
CA LYS A 116 13.39 13.32 -15.56
C LYS A 116 12.18 12.73 -16.26
N GLY A 117 11.70 11.57 -15.79
CA GLY A 117 10.66 10.78 -16.42
C GLY A 117 11.16 9.96 -17.62
N GLY A 118 10.51 8.82 -17.87
CA GLY A 118 10.74 7.98 -19.04
C GLY A 118 11.84 6.93 -18.92
N LEU A 119 12.65 6.92 -17.85
CA LEU A 119 13.73 5.94 -17.68
C LEU A 119 13.24 4.50 -17.74
N TYR A 120 12.06 4.24 -17.20
CA TYR A 120 11.47 2.90 -17.11
C TYR A 120 10.30 2.67 -18.08
N ALA A 121 10.08 3.59 -19.05
CA ALA A 121 8.90 3.55 -19.94
C ALA A 121 8.96 2.48 -21.04
N ASP A 122 10.15 1.94 -21.35
CA ASP A 122 10.38 1.04 -22.49
C ASP A 122 11.14 -0.23 -22.08
N PRO A 123 10.45 -1.20 -21.46
CA PRO A 123 11.06 -2.40 -20.91
C PRO A 123 11.55 -3.36 -21.99
N LEU A 124 12.79 -3.89 -21.83
CA LEU A 124 13.41 -4.84 -22.76
C LEU A 124 12.60 -6.14 -22.91
N GLY A 125 12.08 -6.69 -21.80
CA GLY A 125 11.32 -7.93 -21.81
C GLY A 125 10.05 -7.84 -22.66
N ALA A 126 9.36 -6.70 -22.63
CA ALA A 126 8.21 -6.46 -23.49
C ALA A 126 8.57 -6.47 -24.99
N ARG A 127 9.68 -5.83 -25.35
CA ARG A 127 10.17 -5.85 -26.74
C ARG A 127 10.51 -7.27 -27.20
N LEU A 128 11.22 -8.03 -26.37
CA LEU A 128 11.59 -9.42 -26.67
C LEU A 128 10.36 -10.33 -26.76
N ALA A 129 9.34 -10.07 -25.96
CA ALA A 129 8.07 -10.80 -25.99
C ALA A 129 7.12 -10.37 -27.13
N GLY A 130 7.45 -9.28 -27.84
CA GLY A 130 6.61 -8.69 -28.90
C GLY A 130 5.33 -8.04 -28.34
N GLU A 131 5.37 -7.52 -27.12
CA GLU A 131 4.25 -6.82 -26.50
C GLU A 131 4.16 -5.38 -27.03
N VAL A 132 2.94 -4.97 -27.40
CA VAL A 132 2.65 -3.64 -27.89
C VAL A 132 2.15 -2.75 -26.76
N ASN A 133 2.75 -1.58 -26.59
CA ASN A 133 2.38 -0.59 -25.58
C ASN A 133 2.24 -1.21 -24.16
N PRO A 134 3.27 -1.85 -23.62
CA PRO A 134 3.21 -2.57 -22.35
C PRO A 134 2.98 -1.65 -21.13
N LYS A 135 3.20 -0.34 -21.30
CA LYS A 135 3.02 0.70 -20.29
C LYS A 135 2.20 1.87 -20.84
N PRO A 136 0.87 1.70 -20.99
CA PRO A 136 0.02 2.70 -21.64
C PRO A 136 -0.17 3.97 -20.80
N ASP A 137 0.03 3.92 -19.48
CA ASP A 137 -0.16 5.07 -18.59
C ASP A 137 0.91 6.16 -18.86
N PRO A 138 0.50 7.41 -19.17
CA PRO A 138 1.43 8.51 -19.44
C PRO A 138 2.33 8.86 -18.23
N ALA A 139 1.97 8.47 -17.03
CA ALA A 139 2.78 8.67 -15.82
C ALA A 139 4.18 8.02 -15.90
N TRP A 140 4.37 6.99 -16.74
CA TRP A 140 5.68 6.41 -17.01
C TRP A 140 6.68 7.40 -17.65
N LYS A 141 6.18 8.42 -18.34
CA LYS A 141 6.99 9.46 -19.01
C LYS A 141 7.13 10.73 -18.17
N SER A 142 6.38 10.85 -17.06
CA SER A 142 6.43 12.01 -16.17
C SER A 142 7.56 11.85 -15.14
N PRO A 143 8.16 12.93 -14.62
CA PRO A 143 9.05 12.89 -13.48
C PRO A 143 8.40 12.30 -12.24
N GLY A 144 9.21 11.73 -11.31
CA GLY A 144 8.78 11.22 -10.01
C GLY A 144 9.13 9.75 -9.80
N LEU A 145 8.81 9.24 -8.61
CA LEU A 145 9.13 7.87 -8.20
C LEU A 145 8.21 6.86 -8.88
N LYS A 146 8.80 5.84 -9.53
CA LYS A 146 8.08 4.77 -10.22
C LYS A 146 7.93 3.54 -9.32
N ILE A 147 6.82 2.83 -9.50
CA ILE A 147 6.51 1.61 -8.75
C ILE A 147 6.55 0.42 -9.70
N LEU A 148 7.51 -0.48 -9.51
CA LEU A 148 7.69 -1.73 -10.24
C LEU A 148 8.69 -2.62 -9.49
N HIS A 149 8.70 -3.93 -9.75
CA HIS A 149 9.65 -4.83 -9.09
C HIS A 149 11.03 -4.86 -9.79
N SER A 150 11.04 -4.96 -11.13
CA SER A 150 12.29 -4.92 -11.92
C SER A 150 12.07 -4.25 -13.29
N PRO A 151 12.91 -3.27 -13.68
CA PRO A 151 12.63 -2.39 -14.82
C PRO A 151 12.31 -3.06 -16.14
N ASP A 152 13.05 -4.06 -16.53
CA ASP A 152 12.99 -4.60 -17.89
C ASP A 152 12.15 -5.88 -18.02
N PHE A 153 11.98 -6.65 -16.94
CA PHE A 153 11.34 -7.96 -17.03
C PHE A 153 10.15 -8.13 -16.09
N ASP A 154 10.18 -7.54 -14.89
CA ASP A 154 9.07 -7.61 -13.93
C ASP A 154 8.56 -6.21 -13.60
N PHE A 155 8.00 -5.58 -14.63
CA PHE A 155 7.64 -4.17 -14.66
C PHE A 155 6.15 -3.90 -14.53
N GLN A 156 5.32 -4.93 -14.55
CA GLN A 156 3.86 -4.77 -14.48
C GLN A 156 3.43 -4.36 -13.06
N THR A 157 2.52 -3.40 -13.00
CA THR A 157 2.07 -2.81 -11.74
C THR A 157 0.62 -2.33 -11.83
N THR A 158 -0.10 -2.41 -10.71
CA THR A 158 -1.46 -1.84 -10.60
C THR A 158 -1.42 -0.31 -10.46
N VAL A 159 -0.28 0.26 -10.03
CA VAL A 159 -0.13 1.71 -9.81
C VAL A 159 1.30 2.17 -10.17
N PRO A 160 1.47 2.97 -11.24
CA PRO A 160 2.79 3.20 -11.85
C PRO A 160 3.69 4.18 -11.09
N THR A 161 3.17 5.01 -10.17
CA THR A 161 3.95 6.03 -9.45
C THR A 161 3.54 6.14 -8.01
N LEU A 162 4.48 6.56 -7.14
CA LEU A 162 4.21 6.83 -5.73
C LEU A 162 3.06 7.85 -5.59
N ARG A 163 3.10 8.93 -6.37
CA ARG A 163 2.03 9.96 -6.35
C ARG A 163 0.64 9.36 -6.56
N LYS A 164 0.47 8.52 -7.58
CA LYS A 164 -0.83 7.86 -7.83
C LYS A 164 -1.21 6.92 -6.70
N ALA A 165 -0.27 6.18 -6.13
CA ALA A 165 -0.53 5.33 -4.98
C ALA A 165 -1.00 6.15 -3.78
N LEU A 166 -0.32 7.26 -3.46
CA LEU A 166 -0.70 8.15 -2.37
C LEU A 166 -2.07 8.80 -2.60
N GLN A 167 -2.39 9.21 -3.83
CA GLN A 167 -3.71 9.74 -4.20
C GLN A 167 -4.83 8.69 -4.01
N GLU A 168 -4.58 7.44 -4.40
CA GLU A 168 -5.52 6.33 -4.19
C GLU A 168 -5.75 6.07 -2.69
N LEU A 169 -4.68 6.04 -1.90
CA LEU A 169 -4.72 5.89 -0.45
C LEU A 169 -5.43 7.06 0.24
N ALA A 170 -5.16 8.30 -0.17
CA ALA A 170 -5.82 9.50 0.34
C ALA A 170 -7.33 9.49 0.07
N ALA A 171 -7.72 9.12 -1.15
CA ALA A 171 -9.12 9.00 -1.55
C ALA A 171 -9.83 7.90 -0.75
N TRP A 172 -9.17 6.76 -0.53
CA TRP A 172 -9.70 5.69 0.31
C TRP A 172 -9.84 6.14 1.77
N SER A 173 -8.80 6.75 2.37
CA SER A 173 -8.84 7.25 3.75
C SER A 173 -9.92 8.32 3.96
N LYS A 174 -10.20 9.14 2.94
CA LYS A 174 -11.31 10.10 2.97
C LYS A 174 -12.67 9.40 3.00
N ALA A 175 -12.82 8.29 2.28
CA ALA A 175 -14.06 7.50 2.27
C ALA A 175 -14.25 6.69 3.57
N PHE A 176 -13.16 6.32 4.24
CA PHE A 176 -13.14 5.53 5.49
C PHE A 176 -12.33 6.24 6.59
N PRO A 177 -12.75 7.42 7.08
CA PRO A 177 -11.92 8.28 7.91
C PRO A 177 -11.46 7.68 9.24
N GLY A 178 -12.18 6.67 9.75
CA GLY A 178 -11.86 5.94 10.99
C GLY A 178 -11.17 4.59 10.77
N HIS A 179 -10.56 4.37 9.60
CA HIS A 179 -9.87 3.11 9.33
C HIS A 179 -8.72 2.86 10.32
N GLU A 180 -8.39 1.61 10.56
CA GLU A 180 -7.21 1.23 11.34
C GLU A 180 -5.93 1.74 10.66
N PRO A 181 -4.83 1.96 11.44
CA PRO A 181 -3.57 2.43 10.86
C PRO A 181 -3.07 1.49 9.77
N VAL A 182 -2.54 2.08 8.68
CA VAL A 182 -1.98 1.34 7.55
C VAL A 182 -0.47 1.58 7.50
N LEU A 183 0.31 0.50 7.55
CA LEU A 183 1.75 0.56 7.30
C LEU A 183 2.02 0.58 5.79
N ILE A 184 2.77 1.58 5.32
CA ILE A 184 3.31 1.65 3.98
C ILE A 184 4.83 1.38 4.07
N LEU A 185 5.22 0.21 3.61
CA LEU A 185 6.62 -0.19 3.54
C LEU A 185 7.18 0.22 2.18
N LEU A 186 8.30 0.94 2.18
CA LEU A 186 8.93 1.48 0.98
C LEU A 186 10.30 0.83 0.78
N GLU A 187 10.48 0.11 -0.32
CA GLU A 187 11.78 -0.40 -0.75
C GLU A 187 12.35 0.48 -1.86
N LEU A 188 13.47 1.13 -1.61
CA LEU A 188 14.15 1.99 -2.57
C LEU A 188 15.14 1.16 -3.39
N LYS A 189 14.89 1.04 -4.69
CA LYS A 189 15.63 0.15 -5.59
C LYS A 189 16.71 0.92 -6.34
N GLU A 190 17.98 0.58 -6.09
CA GLU A 190 19.16 1.14 -6.77
C GLU A 190 19.81 0.14 -7.72
N LYS A 191 19.28 -1.08 -7.84
CA LYS A 191 19.84 -2.17 -8.63
C LYS A 191 18.77 -2.83 -9.49
N SER A 192 19.18 -3.36 -10.61
CA SER A 192 18.36 -4.18 -11.50
C SER A 192 19.21 -5.35 -12.00
N PHE A 193 18.55 -6.47 -12.26
CA PHE A 193 19.17 -7.62 -12.94
C PHE A 193 19.33 -7.37 -14.46
N SER A 194 18.68 -6.34 -14.98
CA SER A 194 18.75 -6.03 -16.40
C SER A 194 20.05 -5.29 -16.77
N PRO A 195 20.73 -5.71 -17.83
CA PRO A 195 21.90 -4.99 -18.33
C PRO A 195 21.54 -3.70 -19.08
N ARG A 196 20.25 -3.46 -19.39
CA ARG A 196 19.82 -2.33 -20.22
C ARG A 196 19.46 -1.11 -19.39
N THR A 197 18.58 -1.28 -18.39
CA THR A 197 18.11 -0.17 -17.58
C THR A 197 18.83 -0.14 -16.25
N THR A 198 19.66 0.88 -16.03
CA THR A 198 20.37 1.10 -14.77
C THR A 198 19.53 2.04 -13.89
N PRO A 199 19.05 1.59 -12.72
CA PRO A 199 18.37 2.43 -11.77
C PRO A 199 19.28 3.57 -11.26
N LEU A 200 18.66 4.68 -10.89
CA LEU A 200 19.35 5.80 -10.26
C LEU A 200 19.49 5.58 -8.76
N PRO A 201 20.58 6.07 -8.14
CA PRO A 201 20.75 5.98 -6.69
C PRO A 201 19.77 6.90 -5.94
N PHE A 202 19.46 6.54 -4.70
CA PHE A 202 18.75 7.41 -3.76
C PHE A 202 19.75 8.21 -2.92
N ASP A 203 20.19 9.35 -3.47
CA ASP A 203 20.97 10.33 -2.71
C ASP A 203 20.11 11.16 -1.74
N ASP A 204 20.72 12.12 -1.03
CA ASP A 204 20.01 12.98 -0.09
C ASP A 204 18.88 13.79 -0.73
N ALA A 205 19.05 14.19 -1.99
CA ALA A 205 18.04 14.94 -2.73
C ALA A 205 16.82 14.04 -3.02
N GLN A 206 17.06 12.81 -3.48
CA GLN A 206 16.00 11.84 -3.75
C GLN A 206 15.26 11.42 -2.48
N LEU A 207 15.96 11.26 -1.34
CA LEU A 207 15.33 10.96 -0.05
C LEU A 207 14.46 12.11 0.48
N LYS A 208 14.89 13.35 0.27
CA LYS A 208 14.09 14.55 0.61
C LYS A 208 12.88 14.69 -0.33
N GLU A 209 13.05 14.40 -1.62
CA GLU A 209 11.97 14.39 -2.61
C GLU A 209 10.91 13.34 -2.27
N LEU A 210 11.31 12.15 -1.85
CA LEU A 210 10.41 11.11 -1.36
C LEU A 210 9.49 11.63 -0.24
N GLU A 211 10.04 12.24 0.80
CA GLU A 211 9.24 12.83 1.87
C GLU A 211 8.36 13.99 1.39
N ALA A 212 8.88 14.82 0.50
CA ALA A 212 8.13 15.94 -0.08
C ALA A 212 6.93 15.44 -0.90
N GLU A 213 7.10 14.36 -1.68
CA GLU A 213 6.01 13.74 -2.44
C GLU A 213 4.94 13.15 -1.51
N ILE A 214 5.33 12.49 -0.41
CA ILE A 214 4.39 11.99 0.61
C ILE A 214 3.59 13.15 1.24
N ARG A 215 4.27 14.23 1.65
CA ARG A 215 3.61 15.41 2.27
C ARG A 215 2.72 16.18 1.30
N ALA A 216 3.02 16.13 0.00
CA ALA A 216 2.20 16.80 -1.03
C ALA A 216 0.84 16.13 -1.23
N GLU A 217 0.76 14.82 -1.04
CA GLU A 217 -0.46 14.04 -1.31
C GLU A 217 -1.23 13.64 -0.04
N LEU A 218 -0.57 13.65 1.13
CA LEU A 218 -1.19 13.31 2.41
C LEU A 218 -1.02 14.45 3.42
N PRO A 219 -2.13 14.95 4.02
CA PRO A 219 -2.06 15.92 5.10
C PRO A 219 -1.30 15.36 6.30
N GLU A 220 -0.61 16.23 7.05
CA GLU A 220 0.28 15.82 8.16
C GLU A 220 -0.46 15.05 9.26
N GLU A 221 -1.70 15.43 9.55
CA GLU A 221 -2.56 14.74 10.52
C GLU A 221 -2.90 13.30 10.11
N LYS A 222 -2.72 12.95 8.85
CA LYS A 222 -2.90 11.58 8.32
C LYS A 222 -1.63 10.73 8.38
N ILE A 223 -0.52 11.28 8.86
CA ILE A 223 0.75 10.56 8.92
C ILE A 223 1.12 10.29 10.38
N LEU A 224 1.36 9.04 10.73
CA LEU A 224 1.89 8.63 12.02
C LEU A 224 3.43 8.64 11.94
N THR A 225 4.04 9.75 12.34
CA THR A 225 5.49 9.95 12.25
C THR A 225 6.25 9.39 13.46
N PRO A 226 7.59 9.17 13.34
CA PRO A 226 8.45 8.88 14.48
C PRO A 226 8.33 9.90 15.62
N ASP A 227 8.13 11.19 15.32
CA ASP A 227 7.98 12.23 16.34
C ASP A 227 6.67 12.10 17.12
N ILE A 228 5.56 11.77 16.46
CA ILE A 228 4.29 11.49 17.14
C ILE A 228 4.43 10.30 18.09
N VAL A 229 5.09 9.23 17.65
CA VAL A 229 5.33 8.05 18.48
C VAL A 229 6.33 8.34 19.60
N ARG A 230 7.36 9.13 19.35
CA ARG A 230 8.33 9.56 20.39
C ARG A 230 7.65 10.39 21.46
N GLY A 231 6.80 11.35 21.11
CA GLY A 231 6.21 12.31 22.04
C GLY A 231 7.30 13.02 22.84
N ASN A 232 7.13 13.10 24.17
CA ASN A 232 8.07 13.74 25.08
C ASN A 232 9.22 12.82 25.56
N SER A 233 9.35 11.60 25.03
CA SER A 233 10.44 10.69 25.41
C SER A 233 11.77 11.17 24.82
N PRO A 234 12.91 10.95 25.51
CA PRO A 234 14.24 11.34 25.02
C PRO A 234 14.56 10.73 23.66
N THR A 235 14.22 9.45 23.48
CA THR A 235 14.46 8.69 22.25
C THR A 235 13.19 7.98 21.79
N LEU A 236 13.13 7.66 20.50
CA LEU A 236 12.04 6.83 19.95
C LEU A 236 12.02 5.44 20.59
N ARG A 237 13.21 4.86 20.82
CA ARG A 237 13.36 3.58 21.53
C ARG A 237 12.74 3.61 22.94
N GLU A 238 13.05 4.63 23.73
CA GLU A 238 12.47 4.75 25.08
C GLU A 238 10.95 4.90 25.03
N ALA A 239 10.44 5.65 24.07
CA ALA A 239 9.00 5.79 23.87
C ALA A 239 8.32 4.42 23.72
N VAL A 240 8.75 3.61 22.78
CA VAL A 240 8.08 2.35 22.46
C VAL A 240 8.30 1.26 23.50
N THR A 241 9.47 1.28 24.18
CA THR A 241 9.81 0.23 25.19
C THR A 241 9.30 0.54 26.61
N ARG A 242 9.03 1.81 26.94
CA ARG A 242 8.57 2.21 28.27
C ARG A 242 7.13 2.73 28.30
N ARG A 243 6.75 3.59 27.34
CA ARG A 243 5.42 4.18 27.24
C ARG A 243 4.47 3.36 26.39
N GLY A 244 5.02 2.68 25.37
CA GLY A 244 4.27 1.93 24.35
C GLY A 244 3.90 2.78 23.13
N TRP A 245 3.19 2.16 22.23
CA TRP A 245 2.67 2.76 20.99
C TRP A 245 1.34 3.47 21.23
N PRO A 246 0.93 4.38 20.34
CA PRO A 246 -0.42 4.96 20.36
C PRO A 246 -1.50 3.87 20.35
N ARG A 247 -2.66 4.18 20.91
CA ARG A 247 -3.84 3.32 20.82
C ARG A 247 -4.38 3.28 19.39
N LEU A 248 -5.14 2.25 19.06
CA LEU A 248 -5.76 2.16 17.72
C LEU A 248 -6.63 3.37 17.41
N SER A 249 -7.38 3.90 18.39
CA SER A 249 -8.20 5.10 18.23
C SER A 249 -7.36 6.36 17.95
N GLU A 250 -6.18 6.50 18.56
CA GLU A 250 -5.27 7.63 18.34
C GLU A 250 -4.57 7.55 16.97
N ALA A 251 -4.38 6.33 16.46
CA ALA A 251 -3.79 6.05 15.16
C ALA A 251 -4.83 5.87 14.04
N ALA A 252 -6.13 5.93 14.36
CA ALA A 252 -7.20 5.77 13.38
C ALA A 252 -7.10 6.81 12.25
N GLY A 253 -7.30 6.35 11.03
CA GLY A 253 -7.24 7.19 9.83
C GLY A 253 -5.84 7.64 9.43
N LYS A 254 -4.77 7.04 9.99
CA LYS A 254 -3.38 7.43 9.71
C LYS A 254 -2.61 6.36 8.93
N PHE A 255 -1.60 6.83 8.21
CA PHE A 255 -0.59 6.02 7.52
C PHE A 255 0.74 6.10 8.27
N MET A 256 1.38 4.97 8.49
CA MET A 256 2.73 4.85 9.02
C MET A 256 3.65 4.46 7.88
N PHE A 257 4.73 5.19 7.66
CA PHE A 257 5.71 4.86 6.62
C PHE A 257 6.95 4.23 7.24
N ALA A 258 7.47 3.16 6.62
CA ALA A 258 8.72 2.54 7.02
C ALA A 258 9.61 2.26 5.82
N LEU A 259 10.91 2.42 5.99
CA LEU A 259 11.92 2.12 4.99
C LEU A 259 12.28 0.63 5.07
N ASP A 260 12.09 -0.11 3.98
CA ASP A 260 12.46 -1.54 3.91
C ASP A 260 13.98 -1.76 3.87
N ASN A 261 14.72 -0.79 3.33
CA ASN A 261 16.14 -0.88 3.13
C ASN A 261 16.94 -0.85 4.44
N GLY A 262 17.94 -1.73 4.52
CA GLY A 262 19.07 -1.62 5.45
C GLY A 262 20.30 -0.97 4.80
N GLY A 263 21.45 -1.03 5.52
CA GLY A 263 22.75 -0.60 4.99
C GLY A 263 22.79 0.86 4.56
N ALA A 264 23.47 1.15 3.44
CA ALA A 264 23.81 2.50 3.02
C ALA A 264 22.59 3.45 2.83
N ILE A 265 21.47 2.93 2.30
CA ILE A 265 20.26 3.75 2.10
C ILE A 265 19.66 4.14 3.46
N ARG A 266 19.50 3.18 4.38
CA ARG A 266 19.04 3.46 5.74
C ARG A 266 19.96 4.44 6.46
N ASP A 267 21.28 4.23 6.38
CA ASP A 267 22.26 5.07 7.09
C ASP A 267 22.24 6.50 6.54
N ARG A 268 22.09 6.66 5.23
CA ARG A 268 21.90 7.97 4.59
C ARG A 268 20.60 8.64 5.04
N TYR A 269 19.50 7.88 5.12
CA TYR A 269 18.24 8.42 5.61
C TYR A 269 18.33 8.89 7.07
N LEU A 270 18.96 8.10 7.94
CA LEU A 270 19.24 8.48 9.33
C LEU A 270 20.06 9.77 9.43
N ALA A 271 21.08 9.94 8.58
CA ALA A 271 21.93 11.13 8.56
C ALA A 271 21.20 12.41 8.14
N LEU A 272 19.97 12.32 7.62
CA LEU A 272 19.12 13.51 7.37
C LEU A 272 18.61 14.16 8.67
N SER A 273 18.66 13.47 9.82
CA SER A 273 18.43 14.05 11.13
C SER A 273 19.78 14.22 11.88
N PRO A 274 20.03 15.37 12.56
CA PRO A 274 21.32 15.67 13.15
C PRO A 274 21.85 14.59 14.11
N ASP A 275 20.98 14.03 14.94
CA ASP A 275 21.34 13.02 15.95
C ASP A 275 21.04 11.59 15.47
N GLN A 276 20.77 11.40 14.17
CA GLN A 276 20.38 10.12 13.57
C GLN A 276 19.21 9.43 14.31
N ASP A 277 18.30 10.20 14.86
CA ASP A 277 17.23 9.77 15.75
C ASP A 277 15.83 9.88 15.11
N LEU A 278 15.75 10.21 13.82
CA LEU A 278 14.54 10.41 13.01
C LEU A 278 13.71 11.65 13.39
N ARG A 279 14.27 12.64 14.12
CA ARG A 279 13.55 13.89 14.35
C ARG A 279 13.27 14.63 13.05
N GLY A 280 12.02 15.04 12.86
CA GLY A 280 11.55 15.68 11.65
C GLY A 280 11.44 14.78 10.42
N ARG A 281 11.63 13.46 10.57
CA ARG A 281 11.52 12.46 9.49
C ARG A 281 10.17 11.78 9.48
N LEU A 282 9.78 11.24 8.30
CA LEU A 282 8.51 10.56 8.12
C LEU A 282 8.62 9.05 8.33
N LEU A 283 9.74 8.45 7.91
CA LEU A 283 9.87 7.00 7.84
C LEU A 283 10.52 6.43 9.10
N PHE A 284 9.94 5.33 9.58
CA PHE A 284 10.61 4.43 10.52
C PHE A 284 11.67 3.61 9.80
N VAL A 285 12.70 3.18 10.49
CA VAL A 285 13.81 2.41 9.91
C VAL A 285 14.15 1.19 10.78
N ASP A 286 14.67 0.13 10.14
CA ASP A 286 15.20 -1.06 10.85
C ASP A 286 16.65 -0.80 11.28
N VAL A 287 16.83 -0.61 12.58
CA VAL A 287 18.13 -0.42 13.23
C VAL A 287 18.30 -1.39 14.40
N PRO A 288 19.53 -1.59 14.92
CA PRO A 288 19.74 -2.41 16.12
C PRO A 288 18.82 -1.99 17.28
N PRO A 289 18.35 -2.93 18.11
CA PRO A 289 17.37 -2.65 19.18
C PRO A 289 17.85 -1.66 20.26
N ASP A 290 19.15 -1.41 20.39
CA ASP A 290 19.76 -0.44 21.30
C ASP A 290 19.90 0.98 20.69
N HIS A 291 19.66 1.14 19.39
CA HIS A 291 19.76 2.41 18.68
C HIS A 291 18.64 3.38 19.13
N PRO A 292 18.91 4.69 19.31
CA PRO A 292 17.91 5.67 19.72
C PRO A 292 16.66 5.75 18.82
N ALA A 293 16.82 5.51 17.52
CA ALA A 293 15.74 5.48 16.53
C ALA A 293 14.98 4.15 16.46
N ALA A 294 15.30 3.15 17.28
CA ALA A 294 14.68 1.83 17.20
C ALA A 294 13.20 1.86 17.63
N ALA A 295 12.31 1.43 16.74
CA ALA A 295 10.89 1.27 17.03
C ALA A 295 10.24 0.19 16.16
N TRP A 296 10.60 0.13 14.89
CA TRP A 296 10.09 -0.80 13.88
C TRP A 296 11.23 -1.65 13.32
N MET A 297 10.96 -2.92 13.04
CA MET A 297 11.97 -3.87 12.60
C MET A 297 11.42 -4.83 11.57
N LYS A 298 12.25 -5.19 10.57
CA LYS A 298 11.93 -6.18 9.56
C LYS A 298 12.64 -7.50 9.84
N ARG A 299 11.87 -8.58 9.97
CA ARG A 299 12.36 -9.95 10.19
C ARG A 299 11.59 -10.90 9.30
N ASN A 300 12.01 -11.05 8.03
CA ASN A 300 11.23 -11.74 6.99
C ASN A 300 11.04 -13.23 7.25
N ASN A 301 11.92 -13.88 8.01
CA ASN A 301 11.83 -15.32 8.25
C ASN A 301 11.33 -15.63 9.67
N PRO A 302 10.02 -15.88 9.86
CA PRO A 302 9.45 -16.18 11.18
C PRO A 302 9.79 -17.58 11.67
N VAL A 303 10.32 -18.45 10.82
CA VAL A 303 10.73 -19.80 11.23
C VAL A 303 12.12 -19.74 11.89
N ALA A 304 13.12 -19.24 11.17
CA ALA A 304 14.48 -19.09 11.71
C ALA A 304 14.57 -17.99 12.78
N GLY A 305 13.89 -16.86 12.56
CA GLY A 305 13.89 -15.69 13.46
C GLY A 305 12.87 -15.73 14.60
N PHE A 306 12.18 -16.84 14.83
CA PHE A 306 11.04 -16.91 15.74
C PHE A 306 11.33 -16.34 17.14
N ASN A 307 12.40 -16.79 17.77
CA ASN A 307 12.76 -16.35 19.12
C ASN A 307 13.22 -14.90 19.17
N GLU A 308 13.90 -14.43 18.11
CA GLU A 308 14.29 -13.03 17.97
C GLU A 308 13.05 -12.14 17.86
N ILE A 309 12.12 -12.48 16.97
CA ILE A 309 10.87 -11.73 16.79
C ILE A 309 10.12 -11.63 18.12
N ARG A 310 9.94 -12.74 18.84
CA ARG A 310 9.26 -12.73 20.14
C ARG A 310 9.94 -11.82 21.16
N LYS A 311 11.28 -11.81 21.21
CA LYS A 311 12.04 -10.92 22.10
C LYS A 311 11.84 -9.46 21.76
N LEU A 312 11.87 -9.11 20.47
CA LEU A 312 11.67 -7.76 19.98
C LEU A 312 10.23 -7.28 20.30
N VAL A 313 9.23 -8.12 20.01
CA VAL A 313 7.83 -7.84 20.30
C VAL A 313 7.59 -7.64 21.80
N ALA A 314 8.11 -8.56 22.63
CA ALA A 314 8.00 -8.46 24.09
C ALA A 314 8.69 -7.22 24.67
N ALA A 315 9.73 -6.71 24.00
CA ALA A 315 10.41 -5.48 24.37
C ALA A 315 9.67 -4.19 23.92
N GLY A 316 8.53 -4.32 23.18
CA GLY A 316 7.71 -3.20 22.75
C GLY A 316 7.93 -2.74 21.31
N PHE A 317 8.87 -3.34 20.57
CA PHE A 317 9.09 -3.01 19.16
C PHE A 317 7.98 -3.57 18.28
N MET A 318 7.65 -2.87 17.19
CA MET A 318 6.84 -3.43 16.12
C MET A 318 7.71 -4.21 15.13
N VAL A 319 7.23 -5.37 14.72
CA VAL A 319 7.94 -6.25 13.79
C VAL A 319 7.06 -6.58 12.58
N ARG A 320 7.64 -6.47 11.38
CA ARG A 320 7.10 -7.02 10.14
C ARG A 320 7.77 -8.34 9.82
N THR A 321 6.99 -9.35 9.41
CA THR A 321 7.46 -10.64 8.92
C THR A 321 6.66 -11.13 7.72
N ARG A 322 7.01 -12.28 7.14
CA ARG A 322 6.35 -12.84 5.95
C ARG A 322 5.72 -14.20 6.23
N ALA A 323 4.49 -14.40 5.76
CA ALA A 323 3.74 -15.66 5.82
C ALA A 323 4.22 -16.68 4.78
N ASP A 324 4.74 -16.19 3.66
CA ASP A 324 5.18 -16.98 2.50
C ASP A 324 6.34 -16.30 1.78
N GLU A 325 7.01 -17.01 0.86
CA GLU A 325 8.16 -16.50 0.12
C GLU A 325 8.36 -17.29 -1.18
N GLY A 326 8.43 -16.57 -2.31
CA GLY A 326 8.67 -17.14 -3.62
C GLY A 326 7.60 -18.16 -4.06
N LEU A 327 6.37 -18.00 -3.58
CA LEU A 327 5.21 -18.85 -3.82
C LEU A 327 5.38 -20.34 -3.38
N ARG A 328 6.42 -20.70 -2.65
CA ARG A 328 6.67 -22.08 -2.25
C ARG A 328 5.57 -22.59 -1.31
N GLU A 329 5.32 -21.88 -0.21
CA GLU A 329 4.28 -22.22 0.76
C GLU A 329 2.89 -22.26 0.11
N ILE A 330 2.65 -21.38 -0.87
CA ILE A 330 1.39 -21.30 -1.61
C ILE A 330 1.17 -22.54 -2.48
N ARG A 331 2.18 -22.98 -3.22
CA ARG A 331 2.14 -24.20 -4.04
C ARG A 331 1.97 -25.46 -3.19
N ASP A 332 2.66 -25.52 -2.08
CA ASP A 332 2.63 -26.64 -1.15
C ASP A 332 1.39 -26.63 -0.24
N LYS A 333 0.58 -25.56 -0.29
CA LYS A 333 -0.57 -25.31 0.61
C LYS A 333 -0.18 -25.36 2.08
N ASP A 334 1.02 -24.87 2.39
CA ASP A 334 1.66 -24.98 3.70
C ASP A 334 1.51 -23.71 4.52
N LEU A 335 0.62 -23.71 5.49
CA LEU A 335 0.37 -22.59 6.40
C LEU A 335 1.32 -22.54 7.61
N ARG A 336 2.26 -23.47 7.77
CA ARG A 336 3.13 -23.53 8.97
C ARG A 336 3.98 -22.27 9.13
N ARG A 337 4.47 -21.66 8.03
CA ARG A 337 5.23 -20.40 8.10
C ARG A 337 4.31 -19.25 8.56
N PHE A 338 3.09 -19.17 8.07
CA PHE A 338 2.08 -18.22 8.54
C PHE A 338 1.75 -18.42 10.03
N GLU A 339 1.53 -19.65 10.47
CA GLU A 339 1.29 -19.99 11.88
C GLU A 339 2.47 -19.58 12.77
N ARG A 340 3.71 -19.78 12.31
CA ARG A 340 4.92 -19.31 13.00
C ARG A 340 4.99 -17.78 13.05
N ALA A 341 4.64 -17.10 11.96
CA ALA A 341 4.57 -15.64 11.92
C ALA A 341 3.56 -15.10 12.96
N VAL A 342 2.37 -15.66 13.02
CA VAL A 342 1.36 -15.30 14.00
C VAL A 342 1.83 -15.57 15.44
N ALA A 343 2.31 -16.78 15.72
CA ALA A 343 2.77 -17.17 17.05
C ALA A 343 4.02 -16.40 17.52
N SER A 344 4.81 -15.82 16.60
CA SER A 344 5.94 -14.96 16.92
C SER A 344 5.54 -13.62 17.55
N GLY A 345 4.28 -13.19 17.31
CA GLY A 345 3.75 -11.91 17.77
C GLY A 345 4.09 -10.74 16.84
N ALA A 346 4.71 -10.97 15.68
CA ALA A 346 4.94 -9.89 14.70
C ALA A 346 3.61 -9.18 14.39
N GLN A 347 3.60 -7.86 14.45
CA GLN A 347 2.39 -7.06 14.27
C GLN A 347 1.94 -6.98 12.81
N TRP A 348 2.88 -7.08 11.87
CA TRP A 348 2.61 -7.02 10.45
C TRP A 348 3.05 -8.31 9.78
N VAL A 349 2.10 -9.06 9.24
CA VAL A 349 2.35 -10.35 8.57
C VAL A 349 1.96 -10.22 7.11
N SER A 350 2.95 -10.08 6.22
CA SER A 350 2.70 -9.92 4.78
C SER A 350 2.69 -11.25 4.04
N THR A 351 1.94 -11.28 2.94
CA THR A 351 1.73 -12.44 2.08
C THR A 351 1.68 -12.05 0.61
N ASP A 352 2.01 -12.99 -0.27
CA ASP A 352 1.74 -12.89 -1.71
C ASP A 352 0.33 -13.40 -2.07
N ALA A 353 -0.37 -14.06 -1.11
CA ALA A 353 -1.71 -14.63 -1.32
C ALA A 353 -2.71 -14.21 -0.22
N PRO A 354 -3.17 -12.94 -0.20
CA PRO A 354 -4.24 -12.50 0.69
C PRO A 354 -5.61 -13.10 0.31
N GLU A 355 -5.71 -13.69 -0.85
CA GLU A 355 -6.79 -14.54 -1.37
C GLU A 355 -6.18 -15.69 -2.16
N GLU A 356 -6.97 -16.68 -2.54
CA GLU A 356 -6.48 -17.77 -3.38
C GLU A 356 -5.99 -17.25 -4.72
N LEU A 357 -4.77 -17.62 -5.12
CA LEU A 357 -4.22 -17.22 -6.41
C LEU A 357 -4.81 -18.05 -7.55
N PRO A 358 -5.07 -17.47 -8.73
CA PRO A 358 -5.51 -18.22 -9.90
C PRO A 358 -4.55 -19.38 -10.23
N GLY A 359 -5.09 -20.59 -10.32
CA GLY A 359 -4.30 -21.80 -10.58
C GLY A 359 -3.57 -22.41 -9.38
N LEU A 360 -3.63 -21.78 -8.21
CA LEU A 360 -3.02 -22.25 -6.95
C LEU A 360 -4.07 -22.24 -5.80
N PRO A 361 -5.16 -23.02 -5.90
CA PRO A 361 -6.21 -23.02 -4.88
C PRO A 361 -5.76 -23.73 -3.60
N GLY A 362 -6.41 -23.38 -2.48
CA GLY A 362 -6.22 -24.04 -1.18
C GLY A 362 -5.18 -23.40 -0.29
N TYR A 363 -4.67 -22.21 -0.66
CA TYR A 363 -3.83 -21.37 0.21
C TYR A 363 -4.31 -19.92 0.18
N GLN A 364 -4.53 -19.34 1.34
CA GLN A 364 -4.75 -17.91 1.53
C GLN A 364 -4.38 -17.50 2.96
N VAL A 365 -3.93 -16.26 3.12
CA VAL A 365 -3.57 -15.69 4.43
C VAL A 365 -4.58 -14.63 4.82
N ARG A 366 -5.48 -15.00 5.73
CA ARG A 366 -6.53 -14.12 6.30
C ARG A 366 -6.83 -14.51 7.73
N TRP A 367 -7.37 -13.56 8.52
CA TRP A 367 -7.93 -13.92 9.82
C TRP A 367 -9.22 -14.75 9.64
N LYS A 368 -9.38 -15.81 10.43
CA LYS A 368 -10.51 -16.76 10.30
C LYS A 368 -11.91 -16.10 10.33
N ASN A 369 -12.05 -14.99 11.03
CA ASN A 369 -13.33 -14.31 11.20
C ASN A 369 -13.53 -13.12 10.24
N GLY A 370 -12.66 -12.94 9.25
CA GLY A 370 -12.68 -11.77 8.35
C GLY A 370 -12.37 -10.43 9.04
N ASN A 371 -11.86 -10.47 10.27
CA ASN A 371 -11.48 -9.27 11.03
C ASN A 371 -10.31 -8.57 10.34
N VAL A 372 -10.16 -7.25 10.60
CA VAL A 372 -9.03 -6.48 10.11
C VAL A 372 -7.77 -6.77 10.93
N TRP A 373 -7.92 -7.06 12.22
CA TRP A 373 -6.84 -7.36 13.14
C TRP A 373 -7.23 -8.44 14.15
N GLN A 374 -6.24 -8.99 14.80
CA GLN A 374 -6.42 -9.87 15.98
C GLN A 374 -5.48 -9.46 17.10
N LYS A 375 -5.77 -9.94 18.33
CA LYS A 375 -4.91 -9.70 19.50
C LYS A 375 -3.53 -10.34 19.31
N ASN A 376 -2.50 -9.64 19.75
CA ASN A 376 -1.13 -10.15 19.77
C ASN A 376 -0.98 -11.26 20.81
N PRO A 377 -0.45 -12.44 20.46
CA PRO A 377 -0.32 -13.55 21.41
C PRO A 377 0.88 -13.41 22.38
N VAL A 378 1.77 -12.42 22.16
CA VAL A 378 3.00 -12.21 22.94
C VAL A 378 2.84 -11.07 23.94
N ILE A 379 2.12 -10.01 23.56
CA ILE A 379 1.83 -8.86 24.43
C ILE A 379 0.35 -8.95 24.80
N PRO A 380 -0.01 -9.36 26.02
CA PRO A 380 -1.40 -9.40 26.45
C PRO A 380 -2.03 -7.99 26.39
N VAL A 381 -3.24 -7.92 25.88
CA VAL A 381 -4.06 -6.71 26.02
C VAL A 381 -4.40 -6.56 27.51
N ASP A 382 -3.95 -5.47 28.10
CA ASP A 382 -4.24 -5.16 29.49
C ASP A 382 -5.78 -5.09 29.70
N PRO A 383 -6.36 -5.86 30.62
CA PRO A 383 -7.81 -5.88 30.82
C PRO A 383 -8.28 -4.68 31.65
N LYS A 384 -7.87 -3.45 31.32
CA LYS A 384 -8.38 -2.25 31.98
C LYS A 384 -9.67 -1.76 31.37
#